data_ac902fd4aa266d89650cbb2e64ecce77
#
_entry.id   ac902fd4aa266d89650cbb2e64ecce77
#
_cell.length_a   1.000
_cell.length_b   1.000
_cell.length_c   1.000
_cell.angle_alpha   90.00
_cell.angle_beta   90.00
_cell.angle_gamma   90.00
#
_symmetry.space_group_name_H-M   'P 1'
#
loop_
_entity.id
_entity.type
_entity.pdbx_description
1 polymer ?
#
loop_
_entity_poly.entity_id
_entity_poly.type
_entity_poly.pdbx_seq_one_letter_code
_entity_poly.pdbx_strand_id
1 'polypeptide(L)'
;KTPLFKPSGLDTLATQYNGKYVEDVDLIKFDFLGLKTLTVIEEANKLIEQRHGKRVDFITADVNDKGVYDLIQTGNTMGLFQIESDGMQDLCKRLKPSNFEDIIAVLALYRPGPMESGMLDDFIDRKHGRAEINYFYDEFDAPLRPILETTYGVIVYQEQVMQIVQTIGGFSLGGADLVRRAMGKKIKEEMDRLKGEFAVGGVKKGYQKPHCEELFDLIVKFAGYGFNKSHSAAYALVTFYTSYLKKYYPSEFMAALLTLEKDNTDKVVKYVDEVKRLGLELFPPDINKSDLVFSAKKIDGEEVVMFGMGAIKGAGDVAIKSILKARDEGGLFTDLAD
;
A
#
# COMPACT_ATOMS: atom_id res chain seq x y z
N LYS A 1 33.69 -16.98 -16.63
CA LYS A 1 34.22 -15.96 -15.68
C LYS A 1 33.52 -14.66 -15.99
N THR A 2 32.85 -14.07 -14.98
CA THR A 2 32.12 -12.82 -15.12
C THR A 2 33.05 -11.65 -14.84
N PRO A 3 33.22 -10.67 -15.74
CA PRO A 3 34.01 -9.48 -15.49
C PRO A 3 33.35 -8.62 -14.40
N LEU A 4 34.13 -8.14 -13.46
CA LEU A 4 33.72 -7.34 -12.33
C LEU A 4 34.38 -5.96 -12.39
N PHE A 5 33.74 -4.98 -11.73
CA PHE A 5 34.31 -3.66 -11.44
C PHE A 5 33.87 -3.18 -10.06
N LYS A 6 34.62 -2.24 -9.50
CA LYS A 6 34.27 -1.58 -8.25
C LYS A 6 33.67 -0.20 -8.58
N PRO A 7 32.36 0.02 -8.37
CA PRO A 7 31.76 1.33 -8.58
C PRO A 7 32.37 2.38 -7.64
N SER A 8 32.51 3.61 -8.13
CA SER A 8 33.01 4.72 -7.30
C SER A 8 32.07 4.97 -6.11
N GLY A 9 32.65 5.09 -4.93
CA GLY A 9 31.90 5.35 -3.68
C GLY A 9 31.22 4.14 -3.04
N LEU A 10 31.38 2.93 -3.61
CA LEU A 10 30.85 1.70 -3.04
C LEU A 10 31.97 0.72 -2.69
N ASP A 11 31.79 0.00 -1.60
CA ASP A 11 32.75 -1.02 -1.14
C ASP A 11 32.45 -2.43 -1.68
N THR A 12 31.49 -2.54 -2.61
CA THR A 12 31.04 -3.77 -3.22
C THR A 12 31.50 -3.89 -4.67
N LEU A 13 31.68 -5.13 -5.13
CA LEU A 13 31.94 -5.41 -6.53
C LEU A 13 30.62 -5.53 -7.30
N ALA A 14 30.58 -5.00 -8.51
CA ALA A 14 29.47 -5.14 -9.43
C ALA A 14 29.91 -5.91 -10.68
N THR A 15 29.00 -6.67 -11.28
CA THR A 15 29.21 -7.25 -12.60
C THR A 15 29.19 -6.14 -13.67
N GLN A 16 30.01 -6.28 -14.72
CA GLN A 16 29.97 -5.39 -15.89
C GLN A 16 28.79 -5.69 -16.82
N TYR A 17 28.06 -6.79 -16.62
CA TYR A 17 26.85 -7.08 -17.38
C TYR A 17 25.67 -6.24 -16.88
N ASN A 18 24.88 -5.76 -17.82
CA ASN A 18 23.59 -5.16 -17.50
C ASN A 18 22.66 -6.19 -16.82
N GLY A 19 21.93 -5.79 -15.79
CA GLY A 19 21.03 -6.65 -15.03
C GLY A 19 20.00 -7.43 -15.86
N LYS A 20 19.70 -6.98 -17.11
CA LYS A 20 18.85 -7.67 -18.07
C LYS A 20 19.48 -8.96 -18.61
N TYR A 21 20.82 -9.03 -18.68
CA TYR A 21 21.56 -10.10 -19.33
C TYR A 21 22.37 -10.98 -18.36
N VAL A 22 22.22 -10.76 -17.05
CA VAL A 22 23.01 -11.53 -16.06
C VAL A 22 22.66 -13.01 -16.06
N GLU A 23 21.39 -13.35 -16.36
CA GLU A 23 20.93 -14.74 -16.44
C GLU A 23 21.50 -15.47 -17.67
N ASP A 24 21.78 -14.73 -18.76
CA ASP A 24 22.37 -15.28 -19.98
C ASP A 24 23.84 -15.74 -19.77
N VAL A 25 24.46 -15.35 -18.66
CA VAL A 25 25.85 -15.71 -18.27
C VAL A 25 25.89 -16.50 -16.95
N ASP A 26 24.85 -17.28 -16.68
CA ASP A 26 24.72 -18.18 -15.53
C ASP A 26 24.78 -17.47 -14.15
N LEU A 27 24.38 -16.20 -14.07
CA LEU A 27 24.21 -15.52 -12.82
C LEU A 27 22.73 -15.51 -12.40
N ILE A 28 22.49 -15.72 -11.11
CA ILE A 28 21.15 -15.63 -10.55
C ILE A 28 20.95 -14.23 -9.96
N LYS A 29 19.86 -13.58 -10.35
CA LYS A 29 19.46 -12.28 -9.81
C LYS A 29 18.54 -12.47 -8.61
N PHE A 30 18.96 -12.01 -7.44
CA PHE A 30 18.15 -11.97 -6.23
C PHE A 30 17.74 -10.53 -5.95
N ASP A 31 16.46 -10.30 -5.78
CA ASP A 31 15.91 -9.02 -5.36
C ASP A 31 15.62 -9.04 -3.85
N PHE A 32 16.45 -8.35 -3.06
CA PHE A 32 16.24 -8.18 -1.62
C PHE A 32 15.45 -6.89 -1.39
N LEU A 33 14.17 -7.04 -1.13
CA LEU A 33 13.26 -5.93 -0.90
C LEU A 33 12.75 -5.97 0.54
N GLY A 34 13.01 -4.89 1.28
CA GLY A 34 12.47 -4.68 2.62
C GLY A 34 11.36 -3.65 2.62
N LEU A 35 10.41 -3.77 3.56
CA LEU A 35 9.35 -2.81 3.76
C LEU A 35 9.50 -2.15 5.14
N LYS A 36 10.01 -0.91 5.17
CA LYS A 36 10.25 -0.13 6.40
C LYS A 36 8.99 0.01 7.25
N THR A 37 7.82 0.07 6.63
CA THR A 37 6.52 0.17 7.31
C THR A 37 6.26 -0.99 8.26
N LEU A 38 6.73 -2.21 7.96
CA LEU A 38 6.59 -3.34 8.89
C LEU A 38 7.39 -3.11 10.18
N THR A 39 8.53 -2.43 10.09
CA THR A 39 9.30 -2.01 11.28
C THR A 39 8.53 -0.93 12.06
N VAL A 40 7.88 0.02 11.39
CA VAL A 40 7.01 1.02 12.07
C VAL A 40 5.90 0.32 12.85
N ILE A 41 5.23 -0.65 12.24
CA ILE A 41 4.16 -1.43 12.88
C ILE A 41 4.69 -2.18 14.11
N GLU A 42 5.85 -2.81 14.00
CA GLU A 42 6.48 -3.52 15.12
C GLU A 42 6.90 -2.57 16.25
N GLU A 43 7.51 -1.43 15.95
CA GLU A 43 7.89 -0.44 16.95
C GLU A 43 6.65 0.16 17.64
N ALA A 44 5.59 0.46 16.89
CA ALA A 44 4.32 0.89 17.48
C ALA A 44 3.76 -0.18 18.42
N ASN A 45 3.80 -1.45 18.03
CA ASN A 45 3.34 -2.57 18.87
C ASN A 45 4.17 -2.73 20.15
N LYS A 46 5.48 -2.50 20.10
CA LYS A 46 6.33 -2.50 21.31
C LYS A 46 5.94 -1.36 22.26
N LEU A 47 5.69 -0.16 21.73
CA LEU A 47 5.23 0.98 22.54
C LEU A 47 3.85 0.71 23.16
N ILE A 48 2.94 0.09 22.40
CA ILE A 48 1.61 -0.32 22.91
C ILE A 48 1.76 -1.35 24.02
N GLU A 49 2.61 -2.36 23.86
CA GLU A 49 2.86 -3.38 24.86
C GLU A 49 3.44 -2.77 26.15
N GLN A 50 4.41 -1.89 26.03
CA GLN A 50 5.02 -1.20 27.20
C GLN A 50 4.00 -0.35 27.98
N ARG A 51 3.06 0.29 27.28
CA ARG A 51 2.13 1.25 27.89
C ARG A 51 0.79 0.62 28.32
N HIS A 52 0.32 -0.37 27.57
CA HIS A 52 -1.01 -0.96 27.77
C HIS A 52 -0.97 -2.44 28.18
N GLY A 53 0.21 -3.05 28.27
CA GLY A 53 0.39 -4.47 28.67
C GLY A 53 -0.15 -5.48 27.65
N LYS A 54 -0.39 -5.04 26.39
CA LYS A 54 -0.93 -5.90 25.33
C LYS A 54 -0.39 -5.47 23.97
N ARG A 55 -0.28 -6.42 23.05
CA ARG A 55 0.04 -6.15 21.64
C ARG A 55 -1.24 -6.17 20.80
N VAL A 56 -1.24 -5.44 19.68
CA VAL A 56 -2.28 -5.59 18.67
C VAL A 56 -1.98 -6.85 17.85
N ASP A 57 -2.93 -7.79 17.84
CA ASP A 57 -2.89 -8.96 16.98
C ASP A 57 -3.62 -8.65 15.67
N PHE A 58 -2.84 -8.38 14.63
CA PHE A 58 -3.37 -8.06 13.30
C PHE A 58 -3.91 -9.29 12.54
N ILE A 59 -3.61 -10.53 13.01
CA ILE A 59 -4.14 -11.74 12.38
C ILE A 59 -5.63 -11.89 12.69
N THR A 60 -6.01 -11.51 13.92
CA THR A 60 -7.41 -11.60 14.38
C THR A 60 -8.16 -10.27 14.28
N ALA A 61 -7.50 -9.19 13.87
CA ALA A 61 -8.14 -7.88 13.70
C ALA A 61 -9.23 -7.94 12.62
N ASP A 62 -10.40 -7.36 12.91
CA ASP A 62 -11.48 -7.25 11.92
C ASP A 62 -11.08 -6.24 10.85
N VAL A 63 -10.80 -6.73 9.64
CA VAL A 63 -10.44 -5.91 8.49
C VAL A 63 -11.58 -5.01 8.02
N ASN A 64 -12.79 -5.15 8.56
CA ASN A 64 -13.94 -4.29 8.29
C ASN A 64 -14.24 -3.32 9.44
N ASP A 65 -13.28 -3.06 10.33
CA ASP A 65 -13.43 -2.10 11.42
C ASP A 65 -13.85 -0.73 10.91
N LYS A 66 -15.07 -0.31 11.28
CA LYS A 66 -15.68 0.94 10.83
C LYS A 66 -14.84 2.17 11.19
N GLY A 67 -14.23 2.18 12.37
CA GLY A 67 -13.42 3.31 12.84
C GLY A 67 -12.21 3.56 11.96
N VAL A 68 -11.62 2.50 11.40
CA VAL A 68 -10.50 2.59 10.45
C VAL A 68 -10.98 3.24 9.15
N TYR A 69 -12.12 2.81 8.60
CA TYR A 69 -12.65 3.41 7.37
C TYR A 69 -13.12 4.85 7.58
N ASP A 70 -13.72 5.16 8.71
CA ASP A 70 -14.09 6.54 9.06
C ASP A 70 -12.85 7.45 9.04
N LEU A 71 -11.68 6.99 9.53
CA LEU A 71 -10.41 7.73 9.43
C LEU A 71 -9.97 7.90 7.96
N ILE A 72 -9.92 6.82 7.18
CA ILE A 72 -9.45 6.86 5.79
C ILE A 72 -10.31 7.82 4.94
N GLN A 73 -11.63 7.79 5.11
CA GLN A 73 -12.57 8.64 4.37
C GLN A 73 -12.38 10.14 4.62
N THR A 74 -11.82 10.53 5.77
CA THR A 74 -11.49 11.94 6.03
C THR A 74 -10.36 12.45 5.15
N GLY A 75 -9.55 11.56 4.55
CA GLY A 75 -8.31 11.89 3.87
C GLY A 75 -7.17 12.26 4.82
N ASN A 76 -7.35 12.12 6.13
CA ASN A 76 -6.29 12.33 7.13
C ASN A 76 -5.32 11.15 7.17
N THR A 77 -4.76 10.82 6.01
CA THR A 77 -3.98 9.60 5.78
C THR A 77 -2.47 9.83 5.78
N MET A 78 -2.00 10.97 6.27
CA MET A 78 -0.57 11.21 6.47
C MET A 78 0.05 10.14 7.37
N GLY A 79 1.16 9.56 6.94
CA GLY A 79 1.86 8.47 7.60
C GLY A 79 1.27 7.08 7.35
N LEU A 80 0.11 6.97 6.70
CA LEU A 80 -0.49 5.67 6.36
C LEU A 80 0.15 5.08 5.11
N PHE A 81 0.43 3.80 5.16
CA PHE A 81 1.10 3.10 4.07
C PHE A 81 0.34 3.23 2.75
N GLN A 82 1.04 3.63 1.70
CA GLN A 82 0.55 3.78 0.31
C GLN A 82 -0.54 4.83 0.08
N ILE A 83 -1.10 5.47 1.10
CA ILE A 83 -2.20 6.44 0.96
C ILE A 83 -1.88 7.82 1.57
N GLU A 84 -0.60 8.12 1.83
CA GLU A 84 -0.17 9.38 2.48
C GLU A 84 0.02 10.58 1.53
N SER A 85 0.17 10.35 0.21
CA SER A 85 0.37 11.45 -0.75
C SER A 85 -0.89 12.30 -0.92
N ASP A 86 -0.75 13.58 -1.26
CA ASP A 86 -1.87 14.53 -1.42
C ASP A 86 -2.94 14.00 -2.38
N GLY A 87 -2.54 13.41 -3.51
CA GLY A 87 -3.47 12.83 -4.46
C GLY A 87 -4.20 11.60 -3.92
N MET A 88 -3.55 10.78 -3.08
CA MET A 88 -4.21 9.66 -2.41
C MET A 88 -5.13 10.13 -1.29
N GLN A 89 -4.77 11.17 -0.56
CA GLN A 89 -5.65 11.81 0.44
C GLN A 89 -6.95 12.32 -0.21
N ASP A 90 -6.81 12.98 -1.37
CA ASP A 90 -7.97 13.45 -2.13
C ASP A 90 -8.81 12.29 -2.68
N LEU A 91 -8.16 11.26 -3.22
CA LEU A 91 -8.85 10.06 -3.67
C LEU A 91 -9.64 9.38 -2.54
N CYS A 92 -9.06 9.24 -1.34
CA CYS A 92 -9.76 8.68 -0.19
C CYS A 92 -11.02 9.47 0.19
N LYS A 93 -10.97 10.82 0.09
CA LYS A 93 -12.15 11.69 0.31
C LYS A 93 -13.24 11.50 -0.75
N ARG A 94 -12.84 11.33 -2.02
CA ARG A 94 -13.77 11.16 -3.15
C ARG A 94 -14.38 9.76 -3.19
N LEU A 95 -13.56 8.73 -3.06
CA LEU A 95 -13.96 7.32 -3.15
C LEU A 95 -14.67 6.85 -1.87
N LYS A 96 -14.27 7.37 -0.71
CA LYS A 96 -14.78 6.98 0.62
C LYS A 96 -14.75 5.47 0.82
N PRO A 97 -13.56 4.86 0.93
CA PRO A 97 -13.45 3.43 1.16
C PRO A 97 -14.26 3.02 2.40
N SER A 98 -15.05 1.95 2.29
CA SER A 98 -15.96 1.49 3.35
C SER A 98 -15.77 0.03 3.74
N ASN A 99 -14.93 -0.69 3.02
CA ASN A 99 -14.59 -2.09 3.25
C ASN A 99 -13.19 -2.40 2.70
N PHE A 100 -12.70 -3.60 2.95
CA PHE A 100 -11.35 -4.00 2.58
C PHE A 100 -11.13 -4.07 1.06
N GLU A 101 -12.15 -4.51 0.29
CA GLU A 101 -12.08 -4.53 -1.18
C GLU A 101 -11.89 -3.12 -1.77
N ASP A 102 -12.47 -2.09 -1.15
CA ASP A 102 -12.25 -0.72 -1.58
C ASP A 102 -10.80 -0.27 -1.40
N ILE A 103 -10.11 -0.66 -0.31
CA ILE A 103 -8.69 -0.34 -0.14
C ILE A 103 -7.86 -1.05 -1.22
N ILE A 104 -8.15 -2.33 -1.50
CA ILE A 104 -7.49 -3.08 -2.57
C ILE A 104 -7.66 -2.36 -3.91
N ALA A 105 -8.87 -1.89 -4.20
CA ALA A 105 -9.17 -1.16 -5.43
C ALA A 105 -8.48 0.21 -5.51
N VAL A 106 -8.45 0.98 -4.42
CA VAL A 106 -7.74 2.27 -4.34
C VAL A 106 -6.28 2.11 -4.76
N LEU A 107 -5.58 1.10 -4.21
CA LEU A 107 -4.18 0.84 -4.52
C LEU A 107 -3.96 0.38 -5.97
N ALA A 108 -4.95 -0.28 -6.56
CA ALA A 108 -4.90 -0.73 -7.94
C ALA A 108 -5.22 0.39 -8.96
N LEU A 109 -6.13 1.31 -8.60
CA LEU A 109 -6.68 2.33 -9.51
C LEU A 109 -5.87 3.64 -9.53
N TYR A 110 -5.15 3.98 -8.45
CA TYR A 110 -4.37 5.21 -8.39
C TYR A 110 -3.07 5.09 -9.19
N ARG A 111 -3.18 5.11 -10.50
CA ARG A 111 -2.07 5.05 -11.46
C ARG A 111 -2.45 5.82 -12.73
N PRO A 112 -1.47 6.34 -13.51
CA PRO A 112 -1.75 7.12 -14.70
C PRO A 112 -2.76 6.47 -15.65
N GLY A 113 -2.58 5.19 -15.98
CA GLY A 113 -3.45 4.49 -16.92
C GLY A 113 -4.93 4.42 -16.52
N PRO A 114 -5.29 3.86 -15.34
CA PRO A 114 -6.68 3.86 -14.88
C PRO A 114 -7.27 5.26 -14.68
N MET A 115 -6.46 6.24 -14.26
CA MET A 115 -6.92 7.63 -14.09
C MET A 115 -7.22 8.30 -15.43
N GLU A 116 -6.33 8.18 -16.41
CA GLU A 116 -6.49 8.78 -17.75
C GLU A 116 -7.58 8.09 -18.58
N SER A 117 -7.86 6.82 -18.35
CA SER A 117 -8.89 6.05 -19.07
C SER A 117 -10.31 6.27 -18.55
N GLY A 118 -10.49 7.00 -17.43
CA GLY A 118 -11.78 7.20 -16.77
C GLY A 118 -12.23 6.05 -15.85
N MET A 119 -11.46 4.96 -15.75
CA MET A 119 -11.82 3.80 -14.90
C MET A 119 -12.02 4.18 -13.44
N LEU A 120 -11.18 5.09 -12.92
CA LEU A 120 -11.27 5.54 -11.54
C LEU A 120 -12.56 6.31 -11.29
N ASP A 121 -12.95 7.19 -12.19
CA ASP A 121 -14.18 7.98 -12.06
C ASP A 121 -15.42 7.08 -12.20
N ASP A 122 -15.43 6.14 -13.15
CA ASP A 122 -16.48 5.13 -13.29
C ASP A 122 -16.65 4.30 -11.99
N PHE A 123 -15.54 3.86 -11.40
CA PHE A 123 -15.56 3.12 -10.14
C PHE A 123 -16.19 3.96 -9.00
N ILE A 124 -15.77 5.22 -8.86
CA ILE A 124 -16.27 6.13 -7.83
C ILE A 124 -17.77 6.41 -8.05
N ASP A 125 -18.18 6.70 -9.28
CA ASP A 125 -19.58 7.04 -9.59
C ASP A 125 -20.52 5.87 -9.38
N ARG A 126 -20.12 4.66 -9.79
CA ARG A 126 -20.91 3.45 -9.55
C ARG A 126 -20.96 3.07 -8.08
N LYS A 127 -19.83 3.17 -7.35
CA LYS A 127 -19.81 2.96 -5.89
C LYS A 127 -20.82 3.86 -5.15
N HIS A 128 -20.94 5.11 -5.57
CA HIS A 128 -21.82 6.09 -4.94
C HIS A 128 -23.23 6.14 -5.54
N GLY A 129 -23.57 5.25 -6.47
CA GLY A 129 -24.88 5.21 -7.12
C GLY A 129 -25.16 6.41 -8.03
N ARG A 130 -24.12 7.14 -8.46
CA ARG A 130 -24.24 8.23 -9.44
C ARG A 130 -24.26 7.71 -10.89
N ALA A 131 -23.76 6.51 -11.11
CA ALA A 131 -23.87 5.77 -12.36
C ALA A 131 -24.39 4.36 -12.07
N GLU A 132 -25.11 3.79 -13.04
CA GLU A 132 -25.63 2.44 -12.93
C GLU A 132 -24.51 1.40 -13.02
N ILE A 133 -24.59 0.37 -12.17
CA ILE A 133 -23.69 -0.79 -12.27
C ILE A 133 -24.24 -1.70 -13.38
N ASN A 134 -23.47 -1.88 -14.43
CA ASN A 134 -23.80 -2.79 -15.51
C ASN A 134 -22.66 -3.78 -15.76
N TYR A 135 -23.00 -4.90 -16.39
CA TYR A 135 -22.07 -5.97 -16.73
C TYR A 135 -22.00 -6.18 -18.26
N PHE A 136 -21.99 -5.05 -18.97
CA PHE A 136 -21.85 -4.87 -20.42
C PHE A 136 -23.15 -5.16 -21.20
N TYR A 137 -23.69 -6.38 -21.14
CA TYR A 137 -24.92 -6.81 -21.80
C TYR A 137 -25.77 -7.63 -20.85
N ASP A 138 -27.09 -7.61 -21.01
CA ASP A 138 -28.03 -8.34 -20.14
C ASP A 138 -27.70 -9.83 -20.04
N GLU A 139 -27.27 -10.45 -21.15
CA GLU A 139 -26.88 -11.87 -21.18
C GLU A 139 -25.62 -12.18 -20.38
N PHE A 140 -24.79 -11.18 -20.08
CA PHE A 140 -23.58 -11.31 -19.27
C PHE A 140 -23.79 -10.94 -17.80
N ASP A 141 -24.93 -10.36 -17.42
CA ASP A 141 -25.18 -9.93 -16.05
C ASP A 141 -24.96 -11.08 -15.05
N ALA A 142 -25.72 -12.17 -15.22
CA ALA A 142 -25.62 -13.29 -14.29
C ALA A 142 -24.23 -13.93 -14.20
N PRO A 143 -23.52 -14.20 -15.32
CA PRO A 143 -22.18 -14.80 -15.25
C PRO A 143 -21.06 -13.85 -14.84
N LEU A 144 -21.17 -12.53 -15.07
CA LEU A 144 -20.12 -11.57 -14.73
C LEU A 144 -20.32 -10.89 -13.37
N ARG A 145 -21.54 -10.84 -12.84
CA ARG A 145 -21.84 -10.26 -11.54
C ARG A 145 -20.94 -10.82 -10.44
N PRO A 146 -20.76 -12.14 -10.25
CA PRO A 146 -19.89 -12.68 -9.19
C PRO A 146 -18.40 -12.29 -9.36
N ILE A 147 -17.99 -11.94 -10.58
CA ILE A 147 -16.60 -11.56 -10.89
C ILE A 147 -16.35 -10.08 -10.62
N LEU A 148 -17.34 -9.24 -10.94
CA LEU A 148 -17.19 -7.79 -11.02
C LEU A 148 -17.97 -7.01 -9.94
N GLU A 149 -18.79 -7.65 -9.12
CA GLU A 149 -19.60 -6.94 -8.11
C GLU A 149 -18.75 -6.20 -7.07
N THR A 150 -17.63 -6.80 -6.66
CA THR A 150 -16.70 -6.17 -5.68
C THR A 150 -15.97 -4.94 -6.25
N THR A 151 -16.02 -4.76 -7.57
CA THR A 151 -15.45 -3.61 -8.29
C THR A 151 -16.50 -2.80 -9.03
N TYR A 152 -17.77 -2.92 -8.62
CA TYR A 152 -18.91 -2.16 -9.17
C TYR A 152 -19.03 -2.26 -10.69
N GLY A 153 -18.76 -3.45 -11.25
CA GLY A 153 -18.82 -3.70 -12.70
C GLY A 153 -17.59 -3.18 -13.49
N VAL A 154 -16.56 -2.68 -12.83
CA VAL A 154 -15.32 -2.21 -13.47
C VAL A 154 -14.29 -3.34 -13.50
N ILE A 155 -13.64 -3.57 -14.64
CA ILE A 155 -12.52 -4.53 -14.74
C ILE A 155 -11.26 -3.83 -14.19
N VAL A 156 -10.81 -4.23 -12.99
CA VAL A 156 -9.66 -3.66 -12.29
C VAL A 156 -8.47 -4.62 -12.27
N TYR A 157 -8.73 -5.91 -12.10
CA TYR A 157 -7.71 -6.92 -11.82
C TYR A 157 -7.46 -7.87 -12.99
N GLN A 158 -6.21 -8.29 -13.13
CA GLN A 158 -5.82 -9.34 -14.10
C GLN A 158 -6.58 -10.65 -13.88
N GLU A 159 -6.85 -10.98 -12.62
CA GLU A 159 -7.61 -12.14 -12.21
C GLU A 159 -9.07 -12.09 -12.73
N GLN A 160 -9.68 -10.91 -12.73
CA GLN A 160 -11.01 -10.71 -13.31
C GLN A 160 -11.00 -10.95 -14.82
N VAL A 161 -9.98 -10.45 -15.52
CA VAL A 161 -9.81 -10.75 -16.97
C VAL A 161 -9.73 -12.25 -17.21
N MET A 162 -8.92 -12.97 -16.43
CA MET A 162 -8.80 -14.43 -16.55
C MET A 162 -10.13 -15.12 -16.28
N GLN A 163 -10.86 -14.73 -15.25
CA GLN A 163 -12.17 -15.28 -14.91
C GLN A 163 -13.21 -15.01 -16.00
N ILE A 164 -13.24 -13.81 -16.59
CA ILE A 164 -14.17 -13.46 -17.69
C ILE A 164 -13.90 -14.34 -18.91
N VAL A 165 -12.64 -14.50 -19.33
CA VAL A 165 -12.33 -15.32 -20.51
C VAL A 165 -12.62 -16.82 -20.28
N GLN A 166 -12.51 -17.32 -19.05
CA GLN A 166 -12.94 -18.65 -18.67
C GLN A 166 -14.47 -18.78 -18.69
N THR A 167 -15.15 -17.83 -18.05
CA THR A 167 -16.61 -17.89 -17.83
C THR A 167 -17.37 -17.68 -19.12
N ILE A 168 -17.00 -16.72 -19.93
CA ILE A 168 -17.69 -16.43 -21.21
C ILE A 168 -17.06 -17.23 -22.35
N GLY A 169 -15.75 -17.11 -22.56
CA GLY A 169 -15.07 -17.73 -23.70
C GLY A 169 -14.77 -19.21 -23.56
N GLY A 170 -14.94 -19.80 -22.36
CA GLY A 170 -14.71 -21.22 -22.12
C GLY A 170 -13.23 -21.62 -22.11
N PHE A 171 -12.32 -20.70 -21.92
CA PHE A 171 -10.89 -20.99 -21.82
C PHE A 171 -10.57 -21.82 -20.58
N SER A 172 -9.58 -22.70 -20.69
CA SER A 172 -8.96 -23.32 -19.52
C SER A 172 -8.18 -22.27 -18.69
N LEU A 173 -7.81 -22.60 -17.45
CA LEU A 173 -6.98 -21.71 -16.63
C LEU A 173 -5.66 -21.35 -17.32
N GLY A 174 -4.98 -22.33 -17.94
CA GLY A 174 -3.75 -22.09 -18.71
C GLY A 174 -4.00 -21.22 -19.95
N GLY A 175 -5.14 -21.42 -20.66
CA GLY A 175 -5.56 -20.57 -21.77
C GLY A 175 -5.84 -19.13 -21.34
N ALA A 176 -6.48 -18.94 -20.19
CA ALA A 176 -6.74 -17.60 -19.64
C ALA A 176 -5.42 -16.87 -19.26
N ASP A 177 -4.43 -17.59 -18.72
CA ASP A 177 -3.12 -16.99 -18.45
C ASP A 177 -2.38 -16.62 -19.75
N LEU A 178 -2.49 -17.42 -20.79
CA LEU A 178 -1.97 -17.05 -22.13
C LEU A 178 -2.62 -15.77 -22.65
N VAL A 179 -3.95 -15.64 -22.54
CA VAL A 179 -4.68 -14.42 -22.92
C VAL A 179 -4.14 -13.21 -22.14
N ARG A 180 -4.01 -13.32 -20.82
CA ARG A 180 -3.46 -12.28 -19.97
C ARG A 180 -2.04 -11.84 -20.40
N ARG A 181 -1.17 -12.80 -20.72
CA ARG A 181 0.21 -12.52 -21.17
C ARG A 181 0.24 -11.87 -22.56
N ALA A 182 -0.59 -12.34 -23.48
CA ALA A 182 -0.69 -11.77 -24.83
C ALA A 182 -1.16 -10.32 -24.80
N MET A 183 -2.15 -10.01 -23.97
CA MET A 183 -2.62 -8.64 -23.74
C MET A 183 -1.50 -7.71 -23.22
N GLY A 184 -0.66 -8.21 -22.32
CA GLY A 184 0.51 -7.46 -21.83
C GLY A 184 1.54 -7.15 -22.91
N LYS A 185 1.72 -8.04 -23.89
CA LYS A 185 2.66 -7.89 -25.03
C LYS A 185 2.09 -7.10 -26.21
N LYS A 186 0.78 -6.94 -26.29
CA LYS A 186 0.04 -6.21 -27.35
C LYS A 186 0.36 -6.69 -28.78
N ILE A 187 0.54 -8.01 -28.98
CA ILE A 187 0.79 -8.60 -30.29
C ILE A 187 -0.53 -8.72 -31.04
N LYS A 188 -0.73 -7.96 -32.10
CA LYS A 188 -2.01 -7.83 -32.80
C LYS A 188 -2.53 -9.16 -33.36
N GLU A 189 -1.71 -9.92 -34.07
CA GLU A 189 -2.12 -11.20 -34.68
C GLU A 189 -2.57 -12.22 -33.62
N GLU A 190 -1.91 -12.24 -32.47
CA GLU A 190 -2.29 -13.12 -31.37
C GLU A 190 -3.59 -12.66 -30.72
N MET A 191 -3.80 -11.34 -30.58
CA MET A 191 -5.05 -10.79 -30.06
C MET A 191 -6.24 -11.07 -30.96
N ASP A 192 -6.09 -10.94 -32.30
CA ASP A 192 -7.15 -11.25 -33.26
C ASP A 192 -7.52 -12.73 -33.22
N ARG A 193 -6.55 -13.65 -33.11
CA ARG A 193 -6.77 -15.08 -32.94
C ARG A 193 -7.54 -15.37 -31.64
N LEU A 194 -7.09 -14.84 -30.51
CA LEU A 194 -7.72 -15.05 -29.20
C LEU A 194 -9.13 -14.48 -29.13
N LYS A 195 -9.41 -13.35 -29.80
CA LYS A 195 -10.75 -12.78 -29.96
C LYS A 195 -11.69 -13.77 -30.69
N GLY A 196 -11.21 -14.36 -31.78
CA GLY A 196 -11.96 -15.38 -32.52
C GLY A 196 -12.26 -16.59 -31.66
N GLU A 197 -11.28 -17.12 -30.93
CA GLU A 197 -11.47 -18.26 -30.02
C GLU A 197 -12.45 -17.93 -28.90
N PHE A 198 -12.36 -16.75 -28.31
CA PHE A 198 -13.27 -16.27 -27.28
C PHE A 198 -14.72 -16.21 -27.79
N ALA A 199 -14.92 -15.61 -28.95
CA ALA A 199 -16.26 -15.52 -29.56
C ALA A 199 -16.84 -16.89 -29.88
N VAL A 200 -16.03 -17.80 -30.44
CA VAL A 200 -16.48 -19.20 -30.70
C VAL A 200 -16.86 -19.92 -29.41
N GLY A 201 -16.07 -19.74 -28.34
CA GLY A 201 -16.37 -20.29 -27.02
C GLY A 201 -17.67 -19.73 -26.42
N GLY A 202 -17.88 -18.43 -26.54
CA GLY A 202 -19.09 -17.76 -26.07
C GLY A 202 -20.35 -18.22 -26.82
N VAL A 203 -20.27 -18.31 -28.13
CA VAL A 203 -21.38 -18.82 -28.95
C VAL A 203 -21.76 -20.26 -28.57
N LYS A 204 -20.80 -21.14 -28.29
CA LYS A 204 -21.08 -22.50 -27.78
C LYS A 204 -21.82 -22.50 -26.44
N LYS A 205 -21.71 -21.44 -25.66
CA LYS A 205 -22.44 -21.26 -24.39
C LYS A 205 -23.77 -20.53 -24.55
N GLY A 206 -24.12 -20.14 -25.76
CA GLY A 206 -25.41 -19.52 -26.10
C GLY A 206 -25.37 -17.99 -26.15
N TYR A 207 -24.20 -17.36 -26.04
CA TYR A 207 -24.06 -15.90 -26.12
C TYR A 207 -24.00 -15.42 -27.58
N GLN A 208 -24.40 -14.17 -27.83
CA GLN A 208 -24.35 -13.56 -29.14
C GLN A 208 -22.90 -13.24 -29.54
N LYS A 209 -22.51 -13.64 -30.76
CA LYS A 209 -21.16 -13.44 -31.28
C LYS A 209 -20.70 -11.98 -31.22
N PRO A 210 -21.50 -10.99 -31.69
CA PRO A 210 -21.10 -9.56 -31.62
C PRO A 210 -20.80 -9.09 -30.19
N HIS A 211 -21.63 -9.47 -29.22
CA HIS A 211 -21.44 -9.12 -27.83
C HIS A 211 -20.16 -9.73 -27.23
N CYS A 212 -19.85 -10.98 -27.60
CA CYS A 212 -18.58 -11.60 -27.21
C CYS A 212 -17.37 -10.83 -27.79
N GLU A 213 -17.44 -10.45 -29.07
CA GLU A 213 -16.35 -9.72 -29.73
C GLU A 213 -16.15 -8.34 -29.12
N GLU A 214 -17.22 -7.61 -28.81
CA GLU A 214 -17.17 -6.32 -28.14
C GLU A 214 -16.66 -6.43 -26.68
N LEU A 215 -17.11 -7.44 -25.94
CA LEU A 215 -16.59 -7.71 -24.59
C LEU A 215 -15.09 -7.99 -24.63
N PHE A 216 -14.62 -8.75 -25.60
CA PHE A 216 -13.19 -9.02 -25.74
C PHE A 216 -12.40 -7.73 -26.01
N ASP A 217 -12.89 -6.84 -26.89
CA ASP A 217 -12.26 -5.55 -27.17
C ASP A 217 -12.19 -4.66 -25.90
N LEU A 218 -13.25 -4.67 -25.09
CA LEU A 218 -13.24 -3.97 -23.81
C LEU A 218 -12.23 -4.57 -22.84
N ILE A 219 -12.17 -5.91 -22.74
CA ILE A 219 -11.16 -6.60 -21.92
C ILE A 219 -9.75 -6.22 -22.38
N VAL A 220 -9.47 -6.18 -23.67
CA VAL A 220 -8.16 -5.78 -24.23
C VAL A 220 -7.82 -4.34 -23.85
N LYS A 221 -8.79 -3.44 -23.94
CA LYS A 221 -8.61 -2.03 -23.56
C LYS A 221 -8.22 -1.90 -22.07
N PHE A 222 -8.87 -2.64 -21.19
CA PHE A 222 -8.65 -2.57 -19.74
C PHE A 222 -7.50 -3.47 -19.27
N ALA A 223 -7.22 -4.58 -19.91
CA ALA A 223 -6.16 -5.52 -19.52
C ALA A 223 -4.75 -4.90 -19.58
N GLY A 224 -4.54 -3.88 -20.44
CA GLY A 224 -3.32 -3.08 -20.45
C GLY A 224 -3.06 -2.34 -19.12
N TYR A 225 -4.09 -2.17 -18.31
CA TYR A 225 -4.07 -1.50 -17.01
C TYR A 225 -4.40 -2.43 -15.85
N GLY A 226 -4.71 -3.70 -16.12
CA GLY A 226 -5.07 -4.69 -15.09
C GLY A 226 -3.96 -4.85 -14.04
N PHE A 227 -4.34 -4.81 -12.77
CA PHE A 227 -3.42 -4.97 -11.65
C PHE A 227 -3.49 -6.37 -11.05
N ASN A 228 -2.40 -6.86 -10.45
CA ASN A 228 -2.42 -8.11 -9.72
C ASN A 228 -3.16 -7.92 -8.39
N LYS A 229 -4.32 -8.59 -8.22
CA LYS A 229 -5.14 -8.46 -7.01
C LYS A 229 -4.41 -8.93 -5.76
N SER A 230 -3.65 -10.03 -5.87
CA SER A 230 -2.92 -10.60 -4.73
C SER A 230 -1.88 -9.61 -4.18
N HIS A 231 -1.18 -8.89 -5.07
CA HIS A 231 -0.25 -7.84 -4.66
C HIS A 231 -0.99 -6.69 -3.95
N SER A 232 -2.06 -6.16 -4.56
CA SER A 232 -2.87 -5.11 -3.92
C SER A 232 -3.43 -5.54 -2.57
N ALA A 233 -3.90 -6.77 -2.44
CA ALA A 233 -4.47 -7.29 -1.20
C ALA A 233 -3.43 -7.34 -0.07
N ALA A 234 -2.21 -7.83 -0.36
CA ALA A 234 -1.12 -7.85 0.60
C ALA A 234 -0.75 -6.43 1.08
N TYR A 235 -0.68 -5.48 0.15
CA TYR A 235 -0.40 -4.07 0.47
C TYR A 235 -1.58 -3.39 1.19
N ALA A 236 -2.82 -3.71 0.85
CA ALA A 236 -4.01 -3.23 1.53
C ALA A 236 -4.05 -3.65 3.01
N LEU A 237 -3.55 -4.84 3.35
CA LEU A 237 -3.38 -5.25 4.75
C LEU A 237 -2.44 -4.33 5.51
N VAL A 238 -1.30 -3.97 4.92
CA VAL A 238 -0.36 -3.03 5.56
C VAL A 238 -0.97 -1.63 5.69
N THR A 239 -1.73 -1.19 4.68
CA THR A 239 -2.52 0.05 4.75
C THR A 239 -3.52 0.00 5.91
N PHE A 240 -4.26 -1.09 6.04
CA PHE A 240 -5.21 -1.30 7.11
C PHE A 240 -4.52 -1.28 8.49
N TYR A 241 -3.39 -1.99 8.64
CA TYR A 241 -2.64 -2.06 9.91
C TYR A 241 -2.14 -0.69 10.36
N THR A 242 -1.56 0.09 9.45
CA THR A 242 -1.14 1.46 9.75
C THR A 242 -2.32 2.37 10.09
N SER A 243 -3.45 2.20 9.42
CA SER A 243 -4.69 2.94 9.69
C SER A 243 -5.28 2.58 11.05
N TYR A 244 -5.28 1.31 11.41
CA TYR A 244 -5.72 0.82 12.72
C TYR A 244 -4.86 1.42 13.85
N LEU A 245 -3.54 1.38 13.70
CA LEU A 245 -2.63 1.96 14.68
C LEU A 245 -2.85 3.47 14.84
N LYS A 246 -2.94 4.20 13.74
CA LYS A 246 -3.21 5.64 13.78
C LYS A 246 -4.56 5.97 14.41
N LYS A 247 -5.59 5.14 14.20
CA LYS A 247 -6.93 5.36 14.74
C LYS A 247 -6.99 5.13 16.25
N TYR A 248 -6.39 4.05 16.73
CA TYR A 248 -6.58 3.58 18.11
C TYR A 248 -5.38 3.82 19.03
N TYR A 249 -4.19 4.04 18.45
CA TYR A 249 -2.93 4.25 19.17
C TYR A 249 -2.12 5.37 18.51
N PRO A 250 -2.71 6.57 18.33
CA PRO A 250 -2.08 7.62 17.54
C PRO A 250 -0.74 8.09 18.11
N SER A 251 -0.56 8.16 19.43
CA SER A 251 0.69 8.59 20.06
C SER A 251 1.83 7.59 19.83
N GLU A 252 1.54 6.27 19.97
CA GLU A 252 2.51 5.21 19.73
C GLU A 252 2.85 5.10 18.24
N PHE A 253 1.86 5.19 17.37
CA PHE A 253 2.07 5.14 15.93
C PHE A 253 2.92 6.31 15.43
N MET A 254 2.62 7.54 15.88
CA MET A 254 3.39 8.71 15.48
C MET A 254 4.81 8.70 16.07
N ALA A 255 5.00 8.23 17.30
CA ALA A 255 6.33 8.04 17.88
C ALA A 255 7.17 7.02 17.11
N ALA A 256 6.59 5.87 16.73
CA ALA A 256 7.26 4.87 15.91
C ALA A 256 7.63 5.42 14.53
N LEU A 257 6.71 6.14 13.88
CA LEU A 257 6.90 6.71 12.55
C LEU A 257 8.04 7.75 12.56
N LEU A 258 8.02 8.68 13.52
CA LEU A 258 9.07 9.69 13.72
C LEU A 258 10.43 9.05 14.03
N THR A 259 10.45 7.99 14.83
CA THR A 259 11.68 7.24 15.14
C THR A 259 12.33 6.68 13.89
N LEU A 260 11.55 6.06 13.01
CA LEU A 260 12.06 5.43 11.79
C LEU A 260 12.45 6.45 10.71
N GLU A 261 11.92 7.65 10.77
CA GLU A 261 12.21 8.75 9.82
C GLU A 261 13.10 9.85 10.42
N LYS A 262 13.68 9.65 11.62
CA LYS A 262 14.47 10.65 12.35
C LYS A 262 15.59 11.31 11.52
N ASP A 263 16.16 10.58 10.56
CA ASP A 263 17.25 11.05 9.71
C ASP A 263 16.75 11.81 8.45
N ASN A 264 15.42 11.86 8.24
CA ASN A 264 14.79 12.58 7.13
C ASN A 264 14.04 13.82 7.67
N THR A 265 14.72 14.96 7.69
CA THR A 265 14.18 16.21 8.24
C THR A 265 12.85 16.61 7.63
N ASP A 266 12.68 16.46 6.30
CA ASP A 266 11.44 16.86 5.62
C ASP A 266 10.25 16.01 6.08
N LYS A 267 10.46 14.71 6.27
CA LYS A 267 9.43 13.83 6.82
C LYS A 267 9.16 14.10 8.29
N VAL A 268 10.20 14.33 9.09
CA VAL A 268 10.04 14.69 10.52
C VAL A 268 9.15 15.91 10.66
N VAL A 269 9.39 16.98 9.88
CA VAL A 269 8.54 18.18 9.91
C VAL A 269 7.08 17.85 9.60
N LYS A 270 6.81 17.11 8.52
CA LYS A 270 5.45 16.71 8.14
C LYS A 270 4.75 15.90 9.24
N TYR A 271 5.47 14.99 9.88
CA TYR A 271 4.89 14.14 10.93
C TYR A 271 4.72 14.89 12.26
N VAL A 272 5.56 15.88 12.54
CA VAL A 272 5.38 16.81 13.67
C VAL A 272 4.08 17.62 13.49
N ASP A 273 3.82 18.12 12.29
CA ASP A 273 2.57 18.81 11.98
C ASP A 273 1.37 17.86 12.08
N GLU A 274 1.54 16.59 11.68
CA GLU A 274 0.50 15.58 11.83
C GLU A 274 0.20 15.26 13.30
N VAL A 275 1.21 15.17 14.18
CA VAL A 275 1.02 15.00 15.64
C VAL A 275 0.12 16.10 16.18
N LYS A 276 0.41 17.36 15.83
CA LYS A 276 -0.40 18.52 16.24
C LYS A 276 -1.84 18.43 15.69
N ARG A 277 -1.99 18.03 14.41
CA ARG A 277 -3.31 17.87 13.77
C ARG A 277 -4.16 16.78 14.42
N LEU A 278 -3.54 15.76 14.98
CA LEU A 278 -4.21 14.72 15.75
C LEU A 278 -4.62 15.16 17.15
N GLY A 279 -4.29 16.41 17.55
CA GLY A 279 -4.55 16.93 18.87
C GLY A 279 -3.59 16.40 19.94
N LEU A 280 -2.47 15.78 19.51
CA LEU A 280 -1.43 15.31 20.43
C LEU A 280 -0.43 16.43 20.71
N GLU A 281 0.03 16.52 21.95
CA GLU A 281 1.12 17.42 22.31
C GLU A 281 2.46 16.77 21.98
N LEU A 282 3.36 17.54 21.34
CA LEU A 282 4.74 17.14 21.10
C LEU A 282 5.64 17.90 22.07
N PHE A 283 6.21 17.19 23.02
CA PHE A 283 7.18 17.77 23.96
C PHE A 283 8.54 17.92 23.29
N PRO A 284 9.23 19.06 23.50
CA PRO A 284 10.58 19.25 23.00
C PRO A 284 11.56 18.26 23.65
N PRO A 285 12.80 18.15 23.11
CA PRO A 285 13.83 17.33 23.74
C PRO A 285 14.12 17.84 25.16
N ASP A 286 14.12 16.90 26.10
CA ASP A 286 14.39 17.17 27.53
C ASP A 286 15.35 16.08 28.02
N ILE A 287 16.50 16.48 28.57
CA ILE A 287 17.57 15.60 29.04
C ILE A 287 17.09 14.61 30.11
N ASN A 288 16.12 15.02 30.91
CA ASN A 288 15.55 14.23 32.01
C ASN A 288 14.35 13.37 31.61
N LYS A 289 13.71 13.66 30.45
CA LYS A 289 12.45 13.00 30.06
C LYS A 289 12.53 12.27 28.74
N SER A 290 13.38 12.77 27.80
CA SER A 290 13.49 12.17 26.47
C SER A 290 14.35 10.91 26.47
N ASP A 291 14.05 10.03 25.54
CA ASP A 291 14.85 8.84 25.22
C ASP A 291 15.68 9.09 23.95
N LEU A 292 16.46 8.09 23.53
CA LEU A 292 17.20 8.17 22.25
C LEU A 292 16.25 8.33 21.06
N VAL A 293 15.12 7.64 21.08
CA VAL A 293 14.08 7.64 20.04
C VAL A 293 12.84 8.38 20.52
N PHE A 294 11.95 8.71 19.59
CA PHE A 294 10.64 9.25 19.96
C PHE A 294 9.86 8.22 20.80
N SER A 295 9.14 8.69 21.79
CA SER A 295 8.34 7.83 22.65
C SER A 295 6.96 8.43 22.90
N ALA A 296 5.99 7.58 23.18
CA ALA A 296 4.66 7.97 23.61
C ALA A 296 4.57 7.90 25.13
N LYS A 297 4.05 8.94 25.76
CA LYS A 297 3.92 9.03 27.23
C LYS A 297 2.55 9.59 27.60
N LYS A 298 2.18 9.43 28.87
CA LYS A 298 1.04 10.12 29.46
C LYS A 298 1.53 11.11 30.49
N ILE A 299 1.27 12.39 30.29
CA ILE A 299 1.68 13.49 31.17
C ILE A 299 0.43 14.28 31.55
N ASP A 300 0.21 14.45 32.85
CA ASP A 300 -0.96 15.15 33.41
C ASP A 300 -2.32 14.66 32.89
N GLY A 301 -2.39 13.38 32.53
CA GLY A 301 -3.59 12.75 31.99
C GLY A 301 -3.72 12.76 30.48
N GLU A 302 -2.90 13.54 29.77
CA GLU A 302 -2.94 13.69 28.32
C GLU A 302 -1.93 12.78 27.61
N GLU A 303 -2.30 12.28 26.44
CA GLU A 303 -1.43 11.50 25.56
C GLU A 303 -0.47 12.43 24.81
N VAL A 304 0.84 12.19 24.93
CA VAL A 304 1.86 13.05 24.34
C VAL A 304 2.91 12.23 23.58
N VAL A 305 3.56 12.87 22.62
CA VAL A 305 4.76 12.37 21.96
C VAL A 305 5.97 13.12 22.48
N MET A 306 6.96 12.38 22.98
CA MET A 306 8.24 12.95 23.42
C MET A 306 9.22 12.95 22.25
N PHE A 307 9.88 14.08 22.03
CA PHE A 307 10.91 14.19 21.02
C PHE A 307 12.14 13.35 21.40
N GLY A 308 12.59 12.48 20.49
CA GLY A 308 13.78 11.65 20.69
C GLY A 308 15.07 12.45 20.55
N MET A 309 15.97 12.38 21.52
CA MET A 309 17.24 13.12 21.48
C MET A 309 18.10 12.75 20.27
N GLY A 310 18.01 11.54 19.75
CA GLY A 310 18.72 11.08 18.54
C GLY A 310 18.28 11.75 17.24
N ALA A 311 17.18 12.48 17.23
CA ALA A 311 16.75 13.30 16.10
C ALA A 311 17.29 14.73 16.12
N ILE A 312 18.02 15.12 17.19
CA ILE A 312 18.66 16.43 17.29
C ILE A 312 19.85 16.47 16.35
N LYS A 313 19.84 17.38 15.39
CA LYS A 313 20.92 17.53 14.42
C LYS A 313 22.25 17.85 15.12
N GLY A 314 23.26 17.03 14.88
CA GLY A 314 24.60 17.19 15.47
C GLY A 314 24.80 16.48 16.83
N ALA A 315 23.74 15.92 17.41
CA ALA A 315 23.87 15.08 18.59
C ALA A 315 24.06 13.61 18.15
N GLY A 316 25.25 13.06 18.41
CA GLY A 316 25.57 11.68 18.05
C GLY A 316 24.94 10.68 19.02
N ASP A 317 24.47 9.53 18.50
CA ASP A 317 23.85 8.47 19.31
C ASP A 317 24.73 8.00 20.48
N VAL A 318 26.06 8.02 20.33
CA VAL A 318 27.02 7.62 21.40
C VAL A 318 26.95 8.59 22.57
N ALA A 319 26.95 9.90 22.30
CA ALA A 319 26.86 10.92 23.35
C ALA A 319 25.51 10.85 24.08
N ILE A 320 24.42 10.68 23.32
CA ILE A 320 23.07 10.56 23.90
C ILE A 320 22.98 9.31 24.79
N LYS A 321 23.51 8.18 24.34
CA LYS A 321 23.53 6.94 25.14
C LYS A 321 24.33 7.12 26.44
N SER A 322 25.42 7.91 26.42
CA SER A 322 26.18 8.25 27.64
C SER A 322 25.34 9.09 28.58
N ILE A 323 24.62 10.10 28.09
CA ILE A 323 23.70 10.93 28.88
C ILE A 323 22.61 10.05 29.51
N LEU A 324 21.95 9.21 28.73
CA LEU A 324 20.92 8.33 29.24
C LEU A 324 21.43 7.38 30.31
N LYS A 325 22.63 6.81 30.12
CA LYS A 325 23.28 5.97 31.11
C LYS A 325 23.58 6.73 32.40
N ALA A 326 24.14 7.95 32.30
CA ALA A 326 24.42 8.78 33.47
C ALA A 326 23.12 9.12 34.24
N ARG A 327 22.06 9.46 33.55
CA ARG A 327 20.74 9.69 34.14
C ARG A 327 20.21 8.46 34.89
N ASP A 328 20.34 7.28 34.27
CA ASP A 328 19.80 6.03 34.83
C ASP A 328 20.61 5.58 36.07
N GLU A 329 21.91 5.88 36.13
CA GLU A 329 22.80 5.52 37.24
C GLU A 329 22.87 6.59 38.32
N GLY A 330 22.85 7.90 37.93
CA GLY A 330 23.08 9.04 38.83
C GLY A 330 21.83 9.83 39.22
N GLY A 331 20.69 9.56 38.55
CA GLY A 331 19.47 10.32 38.76
C GLY A 331 19.30 11.48 37.76
N LEU A 332 18.31 12.33 38.00
CA LEU A 332 18.00 13.45 37.13
C LEU A 332 19.10 14.53 37.21
N PHE A 333 19.44 15.11 36.07
CA PHE A 333 20.32 16.26 35.98
C PHE A 333 19.64 17.48 36.61
N THR A 334 20.35 18.23 37.46
CA THR A 334 19.83 19.38 38.18
C THR A 334 20.29 20.72 37.59
N ASP A 335 21.48 20.73 36.98
CA ASP A 335 22.03 21.92 36.32
C ASP A 335 22.99 21.55 35.16
N LEU A 336 23.69 22.54 34.59
CA LEU A 336 24.63 22.34 33.49
C LEU A 336 25.98 21.74 33.89
N ALA A 337 26.25 21.62 35.18
CA ALA A 337 27.52 21.09 35.70
C ALA A 337 27.43 19.58 36.01
N ASP A 338 26.19 19.05 36.10
CA ASP A 338 25.95 17.62 36.23
C ASP A 338 26.31 16.87 34.94
#